data_345b46ea3b25c5e064507978e76569a9
#
_entry.id   345b46ea3b25c5e064507978e76569a9
#
_cell.length_a   1.000
_cell.length_b   1.000
_cell.length_c   1.000
_cell.angle_alpha   90.00
_cell.angle_beta   90.00
_cell.angle_gamma   90.00
#
_symmetry.space_group_name_H-M   'P 1'
#
loop_
_entity.id
_entity.type
_entity.pdbx_description
1 polymer ?
#
loop_
_entity_poly.entity_id
_entity_poly.type
_entity_poly.pdbx_seq_one_letter_code
_entity_poly.pdbx_strand_id
1 'polypeptide(L)'
;EDLPITEPERLYEASRYLLDAGGKRLRPTVLLLVAEALADVEPLSEAYRKFPALDGTEVDVMAAAVSIETIQSFTLIHDDIMDDDDLRRGVPAVHREYDTETAILAGDTLYSKAFEILVEADADPERVVEATDVLATTCTNICEGQARDIAFEERPNVVPDEYLEMIKDKTAVLYGAAATIPAILLGADDETVEELYQYGIDVGRGFQIQDDVLDLTVPSEKLGKQRGSDLVENKQTIITLHARQQGVDVDSLVETDDVESVTEAEIDEAVARLEDAGSIDYAKEKAQELVTRGKNRLTVLPDNESRDLLEGLADYLIERGY
;
A
#
# COMPACT_ATOMS: atom_id res chain seq x y z
N GLU A 1 19.52 -6.92 8.93
CA GLU A 1 20.41 -6.31 9.95
C GLU A 1 19.60 -5.41 10.91
N ASP A 2 18.66 -4.61 10.42
CA ASP A 2 17.88 -3.63 11.22
C ASP A 2 16.81 -4.27 12.12
N LEU A 3 16.46 -5.53 11.88
CA LEU A 3 15.53 -6.33 12.70
C LEU A 3 16.20 -7.64 13.12
N PRO A 4 17.18 -7.64 14.03
CA PRO A 4 17.84 -8.86 14.50
C PRO A 4 16.89 -9.72 15.33
N ILE A 5 17.05 -11.06 15.25
CA ILE A 5 16.37 -11.97 16.16
C ILE A 5 17.07 -11.91 17.51
N THR A 6 16.30 -11.56 18.54
CA THR A 6 16.76 -11.46 19.94
C THR A 6 15.75 -12.13 20.87
N GLU A 7 15.96 -12.09 22.18
CA GLU A 7 14.97 -12.61 23.15
C GLU A 7 13.80 -11.62 23.35
N PRO A 8 12.53 -12.07 23.34
CA PRO A 8 12.09 -13.48 23.17
C PRO A 8 12.12 -13.90 21.69
N GLU A 9 12.90 -14.96 21.38
CA GLU A 9 13.19 -15.43 20.00
C GLU A 9 11.93 -15.61 19.16
N ARG A 10 10.91 -16.31 19.68
CA ARG A 10 9.63 -16.54 18.98
C ARG A 10 8.95 -15.25 18.50
N LEU A 11 9.03 -14.17 19.28
CA LEU A 11 8.45 -12.88 18.90
C LEU A 11 9.16 -12.28 17.68
N TYR A 12 10.49 -12.29 17.68
CA TYR A 12 11.27 -11.73 16.57
C TYR A 12 11.24 -12.61 15.32
N GLU A 13 11.14 -13.93 15.47
CA GLU A 13 10.90 -14.85 14.35
C GLU A 13 9.55 -14.55 13.70
N ALA A 14 8.47 -14.43 14.47
CA ALA A 14 7.14 -14.07 13.97
C ALA A 14 7.12 -12.68 13.30
N SER A 15 7.82 -11.69 13.90
CA SER A 15 7.93 -10.34 13.32
C SER A 15 8.66 -10.33 11.97
N ARG A 16 9.65 -11.19 11.77
CA ARG A 16 10.40 -11.30 10.51
C ARG A 16 9.74 -12.21 9.48
N TYR A 17 8.90 -13.12 9.90
CA TYR A 17 8.33 -14.17 9.06
C TYR A 17 7.76 -13.64 7.72
N LEU A 18 6.92 -12.61 7.78
CA LEU A 18 6.31 -12.03 6.57
C LEU A 18 7.32 -11.21 5.74
N LEU A 19 8.31 -10.60 6.38
CA LEU A 19 9.40 -9.92 5.68
C LEU A 19 10.26 -10.92 4.89
N ASP A 20 10.58 -12.06 5.49
CA ASP A 20 11.38 -13.12 4.89
C ASP A 20 10.61 -13.89 3.78
N ALA A 21 9.28 -13.91 3.84
CA ALA A 21 8.42 -14.48 2.79
C ALA A 21 8.46 -13.71 1.44
N GLY A 22 9.12 -12.56 1.38
CA GLY A 22 9.31 -11.79 0.15
C GLY A 22 8.34 -10.61 0.02
N GLY A 23 8.00 -10.26 -1.24
CA GLY A 23 7.15 -9.11 -1.58
C GLY A 23 7.81 -8.20 -2.60
N LYS A 24 7.03 -7.42 -3.33
CA LYS A 24 7.51 -6.56 -4.44
C LYS A 24 8.28 -5.31 -3.96
N ARG A 25 8.25 -4.99 -2.66
CA ARG A 25 8.94 -3.83 -2.05
C ARG A 25 8.66 -2.49 -2.76
N LEU A 26 7.43 -2.29 -3.22
CA LEU A 26 7.07 -1.12 -4.04
C LEU A 26 7.25 0.22 -3.29
N ARG A 27 6.82 0.30 -2.03
CA ARG A 27 6.95 1.52 -1.22
C ARG A 27 8.40 1.88 -0.90
N PRO A 28 9.26 0.96 -0.44
CA PRO A 28 10.71 1.21 -0.36
C PRO A 28 11.32 1.64 -1.69
N THR A 29 10.88 1.06 -2.82
CA THR A 29 11.37 1.44 -4.15
C THR A 29 10.99 2.88 -4.49
N VAL A 30 9.75 3.30 -4.23
CA VAL A 30 9.33 4.71 -4.40
C VAL A 30 10.22 5.63 -3.56
N LEU A 31 10.45 5.30 -2.28
CA LEU A 31 11.28 6.09 -1.39
C LEU A 31 12.70 6.29 -1.92
N LEU A 32 13.34 5.20 -2.33
CA LEU A 32 14.72 5.24 -2.82
C LEU A 32 14.82 5.98 -4.15
N LEU A 33 13.88 5.79 -5.09
CA LEU A 33 13.85 6.52 -6.36
C LEU A 33 13.60 8.01 -6.17
N VAL A 34 12.76 8.41 -5.22
CA VAL A 34 12.56 9.84 -4.88
C VAL A 34 13.86 10.44 -4.34
N ALA A 35 14.57 9.73 -3.45
CA ALA A 35 15.85 10.18 -2.95
C ALA A 35 16.88 10.37 -4.10
N GLU A 36 16.98 9.39 -4.98
CA GLU A 36 17.87 9.43 -6.14
C GLU A 36 17.52 10.58 -7.10
N ALA A 37 16.24 10.76 -7.39
CA ALA A 37 15.77 11.84 -8.26
C ALA A 37 16.08 13.22 -7.69
N LEU A 38 15.88 13.43 -6.39
CA LEU A 38 16.17 14.70 -5.71
C LEU A 38 17.68 15.02 -5.66
N ALA A 39 18.49 14.03 -5.36
CA ALA A 39 19.94 14.22 -5.27
C ALA A 39 20.65 14.21 -6.64
N ASP A 40 19.89 13.95 -7.71
CA ASP A 40 20.40 13.83 -9.10
C ASP A 40 21.57 12.83 -9.21
N VAL A 41 21.40 11.66 -8.60
CA VAL A 41 22.36 10.56 -8.66
C VAL A 41 21.85 9.45 -9.57
N GLU A 42 22.78 8.63 -10.09
CA GLU A 42 22.43 7.46 -10.91
C GLU A 42 21.53 6.49 -10.12
N PRO A 43 20.48 5.92 -10.76
CA PRO A 43 19.60 4.94 -10.12
C PRO A 43 20.36 3.70 -9.63
N LEU A 44 19.76 3.01 -8.65
CA LEU A 44 20.31 1.82 -7.99
C LEU A 44 21.64 2.11 -7.27
N SER A 45 21.73 3.25 -6.61
CA SER A 45 22.87 3.62 -5.76
C SER A 45 23.20 2.50 -4.76
N GLU A 46 24.48 2.27 -4.48
CA GLU A 46 24.93 1.37 -3.41
C GLU A 46 25.11 2.11 -2.07
N ALA A 47 24.99 3.45 -2.06
CA ALA A 47 25.36 4.30 -0.93
C ALA A 47 24.17 4.75 -0.05
N TYR A 48 23.04 4.05 -0.08
CA TYR A 48 21.82 4.46 0.64
C TYR A 48 21.98 4.68 2.16
N ARG A 49 22.99 4.05 2.79
CA ARG A 49 23.34 4.27 4.21
C ARG A 49 24.14 5.54 4.48
N LYS A 50 24.66 6.16 3.42
CA LYS A 50 25.40 7.42 3.43
C LYS A 50 25.05 8.22 2.19
N PHE A 51 23.77 8.48 2.06
CA PHE A 51 23.22 9.10 0.86
C PHE A 51 23.41 10.62 0.91
N PRO A 52 23.78 11.27 -0.21
CA PRO A 52 24.02 12.72 -0.20
C PRO A 52 22.73 13.50 -0.04
N ALA A 53 22.62 14.33 0.99
CA ALA A 53 21.55 15.29 1.17
C ALA A 53 21.80 16.57 0.34
N LEU A 54 20.75 17.38 0.12
CA LEU A 54 20.81 18.59 -0.70
C LEU A 54 21.71 19.69 -0.09
N ASP A 55 21.96 19.66 1.20
CA ASP A 55 22.86 20.56 1.92
C ASP A 55 24.32 20.05 1.99
N GLY A 56 24.59 18.89 1.38
CA GLY A 56 25.91 18.26 1.33
C GLY A 56 26.27 17.41 2.55
N THR A 57 25.32 17.17 3.47
CA THR A 57 25.47 16.18 4.53
C THR A 57 25.17 14.76 4.02
N GLU A 58 25.40 13.74 4.84
CA GLU A 58 25.01 12.35 4.54
C GLU A 58 23.80 11.95 5.37
N VAL A 59 22.91 11.10 4.80
CA VAL A 59 21.68 10.60 5.41
C VAL A 59 21.54 9.09 5.16
N ASP A 60 21.06 8.32 6.12
CA ASP A 60 20.69 6.92 5.94
C ASP A 60 19.26 6.81 5.40
N VAL A 61 19.07 6.94 4.08
CA VAL A 61 17.76 6.75 3.44
C VAL A 61 17.30 5.29 3.43
N MET A 62 18.24 4.33 3.61
CA MET A 62 17.88 2.92 3.76
C MET A 62 17.13 2.68 5.07
N ALA A 63 17.49 3.36 6.17
CA ALA A 63 16.76 3.30 7.42
C ALA A 63 15.29 3.72 7.22
N ALA A 64 15.05 4.83 6.51
CA ALA A 64 13.70 5.25 6.16
C ALA A 64 12.96 4.23 5.29
N ALA A 65 13.61 3.62 4.29
CA ALA A 65 13.02 2.60 3.44
C ALA A 65 12.65 1.32 4.21
N VAL A 66 13.50 0.89 5.14
CA VAL A 66 13.23 -0.23 6.04
C VAL A 66 12.07 0.11 6.99
N SER A 67 12.02 1.31 7.52
CA SER A 67 10.91 1.78 8.37
C SER A 67 9.56 1.68 7.65
N ILE A 68 9.46 2.18 6.42
CA ILE A 68 8.23 2.10 5.59
C ILE A 68 7.81 0.65 5.34
N GLU A 69 8.73 -0.25 4.99
CA GLU A 69 8.39 -1.67 4.78
C GLU A 69 8.03 -2.38 6.09
N THR A 70 8.59 -1.93 7.21
CA THR A 70 8.26 -2.45 8.53
C THR A 70 6.82 -2.06 8.90
N ILE A 71 6.39 -0.82 8.66
CA ILE A 71 4.98 -0.41 8.81
C ILE A 71 4.08 -1.23 7.87
N GLN A 72 4.44 -1.38 6.59
CA GLN A 72 3.66 -2.22 5.67
C GLN A 72 3.50 -3.65 6.17
N SER A 73 4.53 -4.23 6.77
CA SER A 73 4.45 -5.60 7.28
C SER A 73 3.59 -5.69 8.54
N PHE A 74 3.66 -4.69 9.42
CA PHE A 74 2.76 -4.55 10.55
C PHE A 74 1.29 -4.52 10.10
N THR A 75 0.95 -3.64 9.13
CA THR A 75 -0.44 -3.52 8.66
C THR A 75 -0.96 -4.83 8.08
N LEU A 76 -0.15 -5.53 7.27
CA LEU A 76 -0.54 -6.81 6.69
C LEU A 76 -0.79 -7.90 7.75
N ILE A 77 0.04 -7.96 8.82
CA ILE A 77 -0.16 -8.94 9.90
C ILE A 77 -1.49 -8.69 10.63
N HIS A 78 -1.81 -7.43 10.91
CA HIS A 78 -3.04 -7.09 11.61
C HIS A 78 -4.27 -7.19 10.70
N ASP A 79 -4.16 -6.84 9.42
CA ASP A 79 -5.21 -7.04 8.42
C ASP A 79 -5.56 -8.53 8.30
N ASP A 80 -4.56 -9.43 8.17
CA ASP A 80 -4.77 -10.88 8.10
C ASP A 80 -5.53 -11.44 9.31
N ILE A 81 -5.34 -10.85 10.51
CA ILE A 81 -6.09 -11.26 11.70
C ILE A 81 -7.53 -10.76 11.64
N MET A 82 -7.76 -9.53 11.18
CA MET A 82 -9.10 -8.92 11.11
C MET A 82 -9.95 -9.55 10.01
N ASP A 83 -9.32 -9.88 8.88
CA ASP A 83 -9.98 -10.48 7.70
C ASP A 83 -10.02 -12.03 7.80
N ASP A 84 -9.42 -12.63 8.86
CA ASP A 84 -9.30 -14.09 9.07
C ASP A 84 -8.61 -14.82 7.90
N ASP A 85 -7.67 -14.14 7.21
CA ASP A 85 -6.95 -14.64 6.04
C ASP A 85 -6.04 -15.84 6.39
N ASP A 86 -6.10 -16.91 5.60
CA ASP A 86 -5.27 -18.11 5.81
C ASP A 86 -3.86 -17.95 5.24
N LEU A 87 -3.70 -17.20 4.14
CA LEU A 87 -2.45 -17.09 3.37
C LEU A 87 -2.08 -15.63 3.10
N ARG A 88 -0.77 -15.33 3.23
CA ARG A 88 -0.18 -14.06 2.81
C ARG A 88 1.14 -14.30 2.07
N ARG A 89 1.30 -13.69 0.88
CA ARG A 89 2.52 -13.86 0.06
C ARG A 89 2.85 -15.34 -0.27
N GLY A 90 1.84 -16.19 -0.36
CA GLY A 90 1.98 -17.62 -0.68
C GLY A 90 2.43 -18.51 0.50
N VAL A 91 2.52 -17.96 1.71
CA VAL A 91 2.77 -18.68 2.95
C VAL A 91 1.59 -18.51 3.91
N PRO A 92 1.41 -19.37 4.94
CA PRO A 92 0.40 -19.17 5.97
C PRO A 92 0.49 -17.76 6.58
N ALA A 93 -0.64 -17.12 6.87
CA ALA A 93 -0.66 -15.86 7.62
C ALA A 93 -0.01 -16.05 9.00
N VAL A 94 0.55 -14.98 9.60
CA VAL A 94 1.32 -15.10 10.85
C VAL A 94 0.49 -15.71 11.98
N HIS A 95 -0.79 -15.37 12.08
CA HIS A 95 -1.70 -15.92 13.09
C HIS A 95 -2.06 -17.40 12.85
N ARG A 96 -1.88 -17.91 11.62
CA ARG A 96 -2.04 -19.34 11.27
C ARG A 96 -0.75 -20.13 11.50
N GLU A 97 0.42 -19.55 11.21
CA GLU A 97 1.72 -20.20 11.44
C GLU A 97 2.09 -20.26 12.92
N TYR A 98 1.78 -19.21 13.68
CA TYR A 98 2.09 -19.13 15.12
C TYR A 98 0.81 -19.28 15.96
N ASP A 99 0.20 -18.17 16.31
CA ASP A 99 -1.09 -17.99 16.99
C ASP A 99 -1.47 -16.51 16.95
N THR A 100 -2.74 -16.19 17.25
CA THR A 100 -3.27 -14.82 17.19
C THR A 100 -2.54 -13.89 18.16
N GLU A 101 -2.25 -14.32 19.38
CA GLU A 101 -1.58 -13.50 20.38
C GLU A 101 -0.14 -13.16 19.95
N THR A 102 0.58 -14.12 19.38
CA THR A 102 1.94 -13.92 18.84
C THR A 102 1.89 -12.97 17.64
N ALA A 103 0.91 -13.10 16.75
CA ALA A 103 0.76 -12.26 15.58
C ALA A 103 0.45 -10.79 15.95
N ILE A 104 -0.44 -10.57 16.93
CA ILE A 104 -0.71 -9.22 17.46
C ILE A 104 0.59 -8.59 18.00
N LEU A 105 1.32 -9.31 18.85
CA LEU A 105 2.57 -8.81 19.44
C LEU A 105 3.67 -8.60 18.38
N ALA A 106 3.72 -9.44 17.35
CA ALA A 106 4.65 -9.27 16.23
C ALA A 106 4.36 -7.97 15.46
N GLY A 107 3.09 -7.70 15.17
CA GLY A 107 2.66 -6.43 14.56
C GLY A 107 3.02 -5.22 15.43
N ASP A 108 2.69 -5.24 16.72
CA ASP A 108 3.01 -4.16 17.67
C ASP A 108 4.53 -3.92 17.77
N THR A 109 5.31 -5.00 17.72
CA THR A 109 6.78 -4.91 17.73
C THR A 109 7.27 -4.23 16.45
N LEU A 110 6.76 -4.62 15.27
CA LEU A 110 7.13 -3.99 14.00
C LEU A 110 6.71 -2.52 13.96
N TYR A 111 5.51 -2.19 14.44
CA TYR A 111 5.06 -0.81 14.56
C TYR A 111 6.07 0.04 15.36
N SER A 112 6.47 -0.43 16.54
CA SER A 112 7.42 0.29 17.39
C SER A 112 8.82 0.36 16.76
N LYS A 113 9.29 -0.75 16.15
CA LYS A 113 10.60 -0.83 15.48
C LYS A 113 10.70 0.10 14.27
N ALA A 114 9.63 0.33 13.55
CA ALA A 114 9.65 1.27 12.43
C ALA A 114 10.07 2.68 12.87
N PHE A 115 9.59 3.16 14.00
CA PHE A 115 9.99 4.45 14.56
C PHE A 115 11.43 4.43 15.07
N GLU A 116 11.84 3.37 15.79
CA GLU A 116 13.23 3.23 16.22
C GLU A 116 14.21 3.31 15.04
N ILE A 117 13.90 2.63 13.93
CA ILE A 117 14.73 2.62 12.72
C ILE A 117 14.74 4.00 12.04
N LEU A 118 13.58 4.66 11.92
CA LEU A 118 13.50 5.95 11.25
C LEU A 118 14.31 7.04 11.97
N VAL A 119 14.31 7.05 13.30
CA VAL A 119 15.08 8.05 14.06
C VAL A 119 16.60 7.84 13.96
N GLU A 120 17.05 6.70 13.44
CA GLU A 120 18.45 6.39 13.14
C GLU A 120 18.88 6.82 11.72
N ALA A 121 18.04 7.59 11.00
CA ALA A 121 18.34 8.04 9.62
C ALA A 121 19.56 8.97 9.47
N ASP A 122 20.21 9.36 10.57
CA ASP A 122 21.43 10.19 10.63
C ASP A 122 21.31 11.52 9.84
N ALA A 123 20.09 12.07 9.81
CA ALA A 123 19.78 13.37 9.20
C ALA A 123 19.76 14.50 10.24
N ASP A 124 19.54 15.74 9.78
CA ASP A 124 19.29 16.87 10.67
C ASP A 124 18.16 16.55 11.66
N PRO A 125 18.31 16.80 12.97
CA PRO A 125 17.32 16.43 13.98
C PRO A 125 15.92 17.02 13.76
N GLU A 126 15.78 18.22 13.19
CA GLU A 126 14.48 18.82 12.90
C GLU A 126 13.79 18.05 11.76
N ARG A 127 14.54 17.64 10.73
CA ARG A 127 14.05 16.80 9.62
C ARG A 127 13.66 15.40 10.09
N VAL A 128 14.42 14.80 11.02
CA VAL A 128 14.08 13.48 11.60
C VAL A 128 12.77 13.58 12.39
N VAL A 129 12.56 14.65 13.15
CA VAL A 129 11.30 14.88 13.89
C VAL A 129 10.13 15.04 12.92
N GLU A 130 10.29 15.83 11.85
CA GLU A 130 9.26 16.03 10.83
C GLU A 130 8.92 14.71 10.09
N ALA A 131 9.91 13.96 9.65
CA ALA A 131 9.72 12.65 9.03
C ALA A 131 9.01 11.67 9.96
N THR A 132 9.33 11.71 11.27
CA THR A 132 8.69 10.87 12.29
C THR A 132 7.23 11.28 12.51
N ASP A 133 6.90 12.57 12.48
CA ASP A 133 5.53 13.09 12.58
C ASP A 133 4.69 12.66 11.37
N VAL A 134 5.26 12.73 10.16
CA VAL A 134 4.63 12.20 8.93
C VAL A 134 4.32 10.71 9.09
N LEU A 135 5.27 9.90 9.58
CA LEU A 135 5.05 8.47 9.78
C LEU A 135 3.97 8.20 10.84
N ALA A 136 3.97 8.95 11.95
CA ALA A 136 2.98 8.79 13.02
C ALA A 136 1.57 9.15 12.56
N THR A 137 1.43 10.28 11.84
CA THR A 137 0.17 10.69 11.23
C THR A 137 -0.32 9.66 10.20
N THR A 138 0.59 9.13 9.38
CA THR A 138 0.30 8.06 8.42
C THR A 138 -0.26 6.81 9.11
N CYS A 139 0.35 6.37 10.21
CA CYS A 139 -0.14 5.22 10.97
C CYS A 139 -1.54 5.46 11.56
N THR A 140 -1.81 6.67 12.06
CA THR A 140 -3.14 7.05 12.54
C THR A 140 -4.18 6.98 11.41
N ASN A 141 -3.85 7.55 10.25
CA ASN A 141 -4.73 7.54 9.09
C ASN A 141 -5.02 6.11 8.60
N ILE A 142 -4.01 5.22 8.60
CA ILE A 142 -4.19 3.80 8.25
C ILE A 142 -5.21 3.15 9.18
N CYS A 143 -5.10 3.36 10.49
CA CYS A 143 -6.07 2.82 11.46
C CYS A 143 -7.48 3.38 11.24
N GLU A 144 -7.61 4.69 10.94
CA GLU A 144 -8.89 5.30 10.62
C GLU A 144 -9.49 4.76 9.30
N GLY A 145 -8.62 4.53 8.28
CA GLY A 145 -9.01 3.92 7.02
C GLY A 145 -9.54 2.50 7.20
N GLN A 146 -8.82 1.67 7.97
CA GLN A 146 -9.24 0.31 8.29
C GLN A 146 -10.55 0.28 9.10
N ALA A 147 -10.71 1.20 10.05
CA ALA A 147 -11.97 1.31 10.81
C ALA A 147 -13.16 1.71 9.93
N ARG A 148 -12.94 2.55 8.89
CA ARG A 148 -13.98 2.88 7.91
C ARG A 148 -14.30 1.70 7.01
N ASP A 149 -13.30 0.94 6.57
CA ASP A 149 -13.46 -0.25 5.73
C ASP A 149 -14.37 -1.27 6.43
N ILE A 150 -14.05 -1.62 7.67
CA ILE A 150 -14.90 -2.49 8.50
C ILE A 150 -16.32 -1.91 8.65
N ALA A 151 -16.46 -0.60 8.89
CA ALA A 151 -17.79 0.01 9.05
C ALA A 151 -18.60 0.02 7.73
N PHE A 152 -17.93 -0.02 6.57
CA PHE A 152 -18.61 -0.05 5.27
C PHE A 152 -19.29 -1.37 4.98
N GLU A 153 -18.82 -2.49 5.53
CA GLU A 153 -19.46 -3.81 5.40
C GLU A 153 -20.91 -3.81 5.93
N GLU A 154 -21.17 -3.03 7.00
CA GLU A 154 -22.51 -2.92 7.60
C GLU A 154 -23.37 -1.77 7.02
N ARG A 155 -22.79 -0.92 6.13
CA ARG A 155 -23.46 0.28 5.61
C ARG A 155 -23.98 0.09 4.18
N PRO A 156 -25.31 0.13 3.95
CA PRO A 156 -25.90 -0.09 2.62
C PRO A 156 -25.76 1.11 1.66
N ASN A 157 -25.40 2.30 2.15
CA ASN A 157 -25.44 3.57 1.39
C ASN A 157 -24.07 4.23 1.28
N VAL A 158 -23.00 3.46 1.14
CA VAL A 158 -21.66 4.00 0.84
C VAL A 158 -21.65 4.53 -0.59
N VAL A 159 -20.98 5.66 -0.81
CA VAL A 159 -20.82 6.26 -2.14
C VAL A 159 -19.35 6.23 -2.61
N PRO A 160 -19.08 6.29 -3.93
CA PRO A 160 -17.71 6.22 -4.45
C PRO A 160 -16.71 7.21 -3.82
N ASP A 161 -17.16 8.42 -3.48
CA ASP A 161 -16.27 9.40 -2.84
C ASP A 161 -15.85 8.98 -1.43
N GLU A 162 -16.75 8.34 -0.65
CA GLU A 162 -16.40 7.78 0.67
C GLU A 162 -15.39 6.63 0.54
N TYR A 163 -15.58 5.76 -0.46
CA TYR A 163 -14.61 4.72 -0.78
C TYR A 163 -13.24 5.31 -1.13
N LEU A 164 -13.18 6.35 -1.98
CA LEU A 164 -11.91 7.00 -2.34
C LEU A 164 -11.21 7.63 -1.13
N GLU A 165 -11.93 8.15 -0.15
CA GLU A 165 -11.34 8.63 1.10
C GLU A 165 -10.90 7.46 2.02
N MET A 166 -11.65 6.36 2.05
CA MET A 166 -11.26 5.17 2.82
C MET A 166 -9.95 4.58 2.27
N ILE A 167 -9.83 4.33 0.96
CA ILE A 167 -8.60 3.78 0.37
C ILE A 167 -7.42 4.77 0.41
N LYS A 168 -7.69 6.08 0.44
CA LYS A 168 -6.64 7.07 0.72
C LYS A 168 -6.02 6.77 2.08
N ASP A 169 -6.85 6.67 3.11
CA ASP A 169 -6.39 6.53 4.48
C ASP A 169 -5.84 5.12 4.75
N LYS A 170 -6.52 4.06 4.29
CA LYS A 170 -6.09 2.67 4.49
C LYS A 170 -4.80 2.33 3.73
N THR A 171 -4.67 2.78 2.47
CA THR A 171 -3.63 2.29 1.55
C THR A 171 -2.69 3.39 1.03
N ALA A 172 -3.24 4.53 0.56
CA ALA A 172 -2.45 5.50 -0.19
C ALA A 172 -1.55 6.37 0.69
N VAL A 173 -1.93 6.66 1.93
CA VAL A 173 -1.11 7.49 2.84
C VAL A 173 0.29 6.92 3.08
N LEU A 174 0.46 5.59 3.05
CA LEU A 174 1.78 4.99 3.17
C LEU A 174 2.64 5.15 1.89
N TYR A 175 2.02 5.24 0.72
CA TYR A 175 2.71 5.68 -0.51
C TYR A 175 3.06 7.17 -0.44
N GLY A 176 2.16 8.00 0.11
CA GLY A 176 2.43 9.40 0.40
C GLY A 176 3.66 9.56 1.30
N ALA A 177 3.70 8.85 2.43
CA ALA A 177 4.83 8.85 3.35
C ALA A 177 6.12 8.36 2.67
N ALA A 178 6.05 7.29 1.86
CA ALA A 178 7.19 6.76 1.12
C ALA A 178 7.79 7.77 0.13
N ALA A 179 6.97 8.62 -0.48
CA ALA A 179 7.44 9.66 -1.40
C ALA A 179 7.92 10.93 -0.67
N THR A 180 7.32 11.28 0.48
CA THR A 180 7.59 12.53 1.19
C THR A 180 8.75 12.43 2.19
N ILE A 181 8.89 11.32 2.93
CA ILE A 181 9.94 11.16 3.94
C ILE A 181 11.36 11.38 3.39
N PRO A 182 11.75 10.81 2.23
CA PRO A 182 13.08 11.07 1.69
C PRO A 182 13.29 12.55 1.32
N ALA A 183 12.26 13.25 0.85
CA ALA A 183 12.35 14.68 0.53
C ALA A 183 12.62 15.53 1.79
N ILE A 184 11.93 15.24 2.88
CA ILE A 184 12.16 15.88 4.17
C ILE A 184 13.58 15.62 4.66
N LEU A 185 13.99 14.35 4.71
CA LEU A 185 15.31 13.96 5.23
C LEU A 185 16.45 14.58 4.42
N LEU A 186 16.30 14.68 3.10
CA LEU A 186 17.29 15.30 2.20
C LEU A 186 17.24 16.83 2.21
N GLY A 187 16.22 17.46 2.78
CA GLY A 187 16.07 18.91 2.91
C GLY A 187 15.55 19.60 1.67
N ALA A 188 14.58 18.97 0.99
CA ALA A 188 13.80 19.62 -0.06
C ALA A 188 12.92 20.74 0.52
N ASP A 189 12.45 21.63 -0.34
CA ASP A 189 11.51 22.69 0.07
C ASP A 189 10.07 22.15 0.27
N ASP A 190 9.25 22.94 0.97
CA ASP A 190 7.89 22.56 1.34
C ASP A 190 6.99 22.25 0.13
N GLU A 191 7.18 22.94 -1.01
CA GLU A 191 6.42 22.70 -2.24
C GLU A 191 6.74 21.32 -2.81
N THR A 192 8.02 20.97 -2.86
CA THR A 192 8.49 19.66 -3.31
C THR A 192 7.99 18.55 -2.39
N VAL A 193 8.04 18.74 -1.08
CA VAL A 193 7.54 17.80 -0.06
C VAL A 193 6.05 17.54 -0.26
N GLU A 194 5.22 18.59 -0.41
CA GLU A 194 3.77 18.46 -0.60
C GLU A 194 3.43 17.79 -1.93
N GLU A 195 4.05 18.18 -3.06
CA GLU A 195 3.75 17.57 -4.36
C GLU A 195 4.12 16.08 -4.40
N LEU A 196 5.21 15.68 -3.73
CA LEU A 196 5.59 14.28 -3.60
C LEU A 196 4.62 13.49 -2.71
N TYR A 197 4.12 14.11 -1.62
CA TYR A 197 3.07 13.49 -0.82
C TYR A 197 1.83 13.20 -1.67
N GLN A 198 1.37 14.20 -2.41
CA GLN A 198 0.19 14.07 -3.27
C GLN A 198 0.43 13.10 -4.44
N TYR A 199 1.65 13.00 -4.97
CA TYR A 199 2.04 11.93 -5.92
C TYR A 199 1.79 10.55 -5.32
N GLY A 200 2.30 10.30 -4.11
CA GLY A 200 2.12 9.02 -3.42
C GLY A 200 0.64 8.71 -3.13
N ILE A 201 -0.14 9.71 -2.73
CA ILE A 201 -1.60 9.57 -2.52
C ILE A 201 -2.31 9.16 -3.82
N ASP A 202 -2.04 9.86 -4.92
CA ASP A 202 -2.71 9.61 -6.20
C ASP A 202 -2.36 8.21 -6.75
N VAL A 203 -1.08 7.85 -6.73
CA VAL A 203 -0.58 6.54 -7.18
C VAL A 203 -1.09 5.41 -6.26
N GLY A 204 -1.10 5.62 -4.94
CA GLY A 204 -1.59 4.64 -3.97
C GLY A 204 -3.09 4.36 -4.11
N ARG A 205 -3.91 5.38 -4.39
CA ARG A 205 -5.34 5.20 -4.71
C ARG A 205 -5.53 4.43 -6.01
N GLY A 206 -4.77 4.81 -7.07
CA GLY A 206 -4.82 4.10 -8.36
C GLY A 206 -4.43 2.63 -8.22
N PHE A 207 -3.40 2.35 -7.40
CA PHE A 207 -2.96 1.00 -7.05
C PHE A 207 -4.08 0.17 -6.40
N GLN A 208 -4.79 0.73 -5.40
CA GLN A 208 -5.86 0.01 -4.71
C GLN A 208 -7.04 -0.28 -5.65
N ILE A 209 -7.46 0.70 -6.46
CA ILE A 209 -8.52 0.48 -7.46
C ILE A 209 -8.13 -0.62 -8.44
N GLN A 210 -6.86 -0.67 -8.86
CA GLN A 210 -6.38 -1.74 -9.73
C GLN A 210 -6.37 -3.10 -9.02
N ASP A 211 -6.07 -3.17 -7.72
CA ASP A 211 -6.18 -4.42 -6.95
C ASP A 211 -7.62 -4.94 -6.94
N ASP A 212 -8.61 -4.07 -6.74
CA ASP A 212 -10.04 -4.44 -6.80
C ASP A 212 -10.44 -4.95 -8.21
N VAL A 213 -9.92 -4.33 -9.27
CA VAL A 213 -10.14 -4.81 -10.65
C VAL A 213 -9.51 -6.19 -10.87
N LEU A 214 -8.30 -6.41 -10.37
CA LEU A 214 -7.59 -7.68 -10.52
C LEU A 214 -8.25 -8.81 -9.75
N ASP A 215 -8.81 -8.53 -8.57
CA ASP A 215 -9.57 -9.50 -7.78
C ASP A 215 -10.72 -10.12 -8.61
N LEU A 216 -11.40 -9.33 -9.42
CA LEU A 216 -12.51 -9.78 -10.27
C LEU A 216 -12.06 -10.39 -11.60
N THR A 217 -10.95 -9.92 -12.19
CA THR A 217 -10.62 -10.18 -13.60
C THR A 217 -9.48 -11.18 -13.82
N VAL A 218 -8.69 -11.46 -12.79
CA VAL A 218 -7.55 -12.38 -12.91
C VAL A 218 -7.90 -13.76 -12.32
N PRO A 219 -7.61 -14.88 -13.02
CA PRO A 219 -7.89 -16.21 -12.49
C PRO A 219 -7.20 -16.52 -11.17
N SER A 220 -7.87 -17.26 -10.28
CA SER A 220 -7.40 -17.62 -8.92
C SER A 220 -5.99 -18.20 -8.91
N GLU A 221 -5.63 -19.05 -9.91
CA GLU A 221 -4.29 -19.63 -10.04
C GLU A 221 -3.16 -18.59 -10.14
N LYS A 222 -3.46 -17.43 -10.74
CA LYS A 222 -2.49 -16.33 -10.91
C LYS A 222 -2.52 -15.34 -9.74
N LEU A 223 -3.71 -15.10 -9.15
CA LEU A 223 -3.87 -14.23 -7.98
C LEU A 223 -3.18 -14.79 -6.73
N GLY A 224 -3.14 -16.11 -6.59
CA GLY A 224 -2.69 -16.78 -5.36
C GLY A 224 -3.74 -16.74 -4.23
N LYS A 225 -4.97 -16.30 -4.54
CA LYS A 225 -6.17 -16.34 -3.69
C LYS A 225 -7.39 -16.64 -4.55
N GLN A 226 -8.54 -16.93 -3.94
CA GLN A 226 -9.79 -17.08 -4.68
C GLN A 226 -10.15 -15.77 -5.39
N ARG A 227 -10.46 -15.86 -6.70
CA ARG A 227 -10.95 -14.74 -7.51
C ARG A 227 -12.32 -14.30 -7.03
N GLY A 228 -12.56 -13.00 -6.98
CA GLY A 228 -13.82 -12.41 -6.57
C GLY A 228 -14.08 -12.51 -5.07
N SER A 229 -13.05 -12.74 -4.25
CA SER A 229 -13.17 -12.77 -2.79
C SER A 229 -13.82 -11.49 -2.24
N ASP A 230 -13.43 -10.32 -2.75
CA ASP A 230 -14.00 -9.05 -2.31
C ASP A 230 -15.51 -8.95 -2.58
N LEU A 231 -16.00 -9.58 -3.66
CA LEU A 231 -17.43 -9.62 -3.98
C LEU A 231 -18.19 -10.57 -3.04
N VAL A 232 -17.63 -11.76 -2.75
CA VAL A 232 -18.21 -12.76 -1.85
C VAL A 232 -18.27 -12.24 -0.42
N GLU A 233 -17.24 -11.55 0.03
CA GLU A 233 -17.15 -10.90 1.35
C GLU A 233 -17.98 -9.62 1.44
N ASN A 234 -18.69 -9.25 0.36
CA ASN A 234 -19.52 -8.04 0.27
C ASN A 234 -18.74 -6.75 0.53
N LYS A 235 -17.46 -6.70 0.13
CA LYS A 235 -16.65 -5.50 0.24
C LYS A 235 -17.18 -4.39 -0.67
N GLN A 236 -17.20 -3.17 -0.13
CA GLN A 236 -17.68 -1.99 -0.85
C GLN A 236 -16.55 -1.41 -1.70
N THR A 237 -16.31 -1.99 -2.88
CA THR A 237 -15.31 -1.49 -3.83
C THR A 237 -15.90 -0.42 -4.77
N ILE A 238 -15.05 0.35 -5.45
CA ILE A 238 -15.53 1.35 -6.42
C ILE A 238 -16.36 0.71 -7.55
N ILE A 239 -16.09 -0.56 -7.87
CA ILE A 239 -16.78 -1.32 -8.90
C ILE A 239 -18.21 -1.63 -8.45
N THR A 240 -18.38 -2.19 -7.25
CA THR A 240 -19.70 -2.54 -6.70
C THR A 240 -20.53 -1.30 -6.41
N LEU A 241 -19.91 -0.23 -5.92
CA LEU A 241 -20.58 1.04 -5.65
C LEU A 241 -21.08 1.72 -6.94
N HIS A 242 -20.25 1.74 -8.01
CA HIS A 242 -20.68 2.26 -9.30
C HIS A 242 -21.80 1.38 -9.91
N ALA A 243 -21.69 0.05 -9.82
CA ALA A 243 -22.72 -0.87 -10.33
C ALA A 243 -24.08 -0.62 -9.65
N ARG A 244 -24.12 -0.42 -8.34
CA ARG A 244 -25.33 -0.02 -7.61
C ARG A 244 -25.93 1.29 -8.12
N GLN A 245 -25.10 2.28 -8.44
CA GLN A 245 -25.56 3.55 -9.05
C GLN A 245 -26.13 3.34 -10.45
N GLN A 246 -25.65 2.33 -11.20
CA GLN A 246 -26.21 1.95 -12.51
C GLN A 246 -27.45 1.06 -12.40
N GLY A 247 -27.91 0.75 -11.19
CA GLY A 247 -29.12 -0.04 -10.93
C GLY A 247 -28.90 -1.56 -10.91
N VAL A 248 -27.65 -2.00 -10.81
CA VAL A 248 -27.33 -3.42 -10.60
C VAL A 248 -27.65 -3.79 -9.15
N ASP A 249 -28.38 -4.88 -8.95
CA ASP A 249 -28.55 -5.51 -7.65
C ASP A 249 -27.28 -6.32 -7.33
N VAL A 250 -26.32 -5.67 -6.66
CA VAL A 250 -25.02 -6.23 -6.35
C VAL A 250 -25.14 -7.41 -5.38
N ASP A 251 -26.06 -7.34 -4.43
CA ASP A 251 -26.27 -8.39 -3.43
C ASP A 251 -26.79 -9.71 -4.05
N SER A 252 -27.26 -9.65 -5.31
CA SER A 252 -27.69 -10.81 -6.10
C SER A 252 -26.62 -11.34 -7.08
N LEU A 253 -25.39 -10.80 -7.04
CA LEU A 253 -24.34 -11.21 -7.98
C LEU A 253 -23.77 -12.58 -7.63
N VAL A 254 -23.66 -12.89 -6.34
CA VAL A 254 -23.25 -14.19 -5.80
C VAL A 254 -24.27 -14.63 -4.75
N GLU A 255 -24.49 -15.96 -4.64
CA GLU A 255 -25.51 -16.52 -3.71
C GLU A 255 -24.91 -16.96 -2.38
N THR A 256 -23.56 -17.01 -2.27
CA THR A 256 -22.84 -17.50 -1.10
C THR A 256 -22.02 -16.38 -0.46
N ASP A 257 -21.86 -16.44 0.84
CA ASP A 257 -20.93 -15.65 1.65
C ASP A 257 -19.65 -16.43 2.03
N ASP A 258 -19.50 -17.64 1.48
CA ASP A 258 -18.36 -18.52 1.71
C ASP A 258 -17.45 -18.54 0.47
N VAL A 259 -16.28 -17.92 0.61
CA VAL A 259 -15.26 -17.79 -0.45
C VAL A 259 -14.81 -19.15 -1.00
N GLU A 260 -14.79 -20.21 -0.16
CA GLU A 260 -14.37 -21.54 -0.61
C GLU A 260 -15.46 -22.25 -1.44
N SER A 261 -16.71 -21.85 -1.32
CA SER A 261 -17.85 -22.46 -2.01
C SER A 261 -18.24 -21.78 -3.31
N VAL A 262 -17.80 -20.55 -3.57
CA VAL A 262 -18.09 -19.85 -4.83
C VAL A 262 -17.34 -20.49 -6.00
N THR A 263 -18.01 -20.60 -7.14
CA THR A 263 -17.42 -21.18 -8.35
C THR A 263 -16.93 -20.11 -9.32
N GLU A 264 -15.90 -20.43 -10.13
CA GLU A 264 -15.43 -19.54 -11.20
C GLU A 264 -16.57 -19.15 -12.17
N ALA A 265 -17.55 -20.02 -12.41
CA ALA A 265 -18.67 -19.73 -13.30
C ALA A 265 -19.61 -18.67 -12.72
N GLU A 266 -19.87 -18.69 -11.39
CA GLU A 266 -20.64 -17.65 -10.71
C GLU A 266 -19.93 -16.31 -10.75
N ILE A 267 -18.61 -16.32 -10.54
CA ILE A 267 -17.79 -15.09 -10.67
C ILE A 267 -17.80 -14.59 -12.12
N ASP A 268 -17.69 -15.45 -13.13
CA ASP A 268 -17.78 -15.05 -14.54
C ASP A 268 -19.13 -14.38 -14.87
N GLU A 269 -20.25 -14.90 -14.33
CA GLU A 269 -21.57 -14.29 -14.51
C GLU A 269 -21.67 -12.92 -13.80
N ALA A 270 -21.15 -12.83 -12.58
CA ALA A 270 -21.08 -11.56 -11.83
C ALA A 270 -20.25 -10.51 -12.58
N VAL A 271 -19.05 -10.89 -13.04
CA VAL A 271 -18.15 -10.02 -13.82
C VAL A 271 -18.83 -9.53 -15.09
N ALA A 272 -19.49 -10.42 -15.87
CA ALA A 272 -20.22 -10.02 -17.08
C ALA A 272 -21.29 -8.94 -16.78
N ARG A 273 -22.04 -9.07 -15.67
CA ARG A 273 -23.03 -8.06 -15.24
C ARG A 273 -22.39 -6.74 -14.86
N LEU A 274 -21.20 -6.77 -14.21
CA LEU A 274 -20.44 -5.58 -13.84
C LEU A 274 -19.82 -4.89 -15.07
N GLU A 275 -19.38 -5.68 -16.08
CA GLU A 275 -18.91 -5.17 -17.37
C GLU A 275 -20.05 -4.52 -18.16
N ASP A 276 -21.21 -5.19 -18.25
CA ASP A 276 -22.40 -4.65 -18.95
C ASP A 276 -22.88 -3.33 -18.31
N ALA A 277 -22.68 -3.15 -17.02
CA ALA A 277 -22.95 -1.90 -16.30
C ALA A 277 -21.85 -0.83 -16.50
N GLY A 278 -20.74 -1.16 -17.16
CA GLY A 278 -19.58 -0.29 -17.35
C GLY A 278 -18.77 -0.02 -16.08
N SER A 279 -18.96 -0.85 -15.04
CA SER A 279 -18.39 -0.56 -13.71
C SER A 279 -16.91 -0.90 -13.62
N ILE A 280 -16.46 -1.94 -14.33
CA ILE A 280 -15.04 -2.31 -14.42
C ILE A 280 -14.26 -1.26 -15.23
N ASP A 281 -14.83 -0.80 -16.36
CA ASP A 281 -14.18 0.25 -17.15
C ASP A 281 -14.11 1.57 -16.40
N TYR A 282 -15.16 1.95 -15.65
CA TYR A 282 -15.17 3.11 -14.77
C TYR A 282 -14.03 3.06 -13.74
N ALA A 283 -13.82 1.90 -13.10
CA ALA A 283 -12.74 1.71 -12.13
C ALA A 283 -11.36 1.86 -12.80
N LYS A 284 -11.13 1.24 -13.96
CA LYS A 284 -9.88 1.36 -14.72
C LYS A 284 -9.60 2.81 -15.15
N GLU A 285 -10.62 3.51 -15.67
CA GLU A 285 -10.49 4.92 -16.05
C GLU A 285 -10.14 5.79 -14.85
N LYS A 286 -10.75 5.51 -13.69
CA LYS A 286 -10.46 6.23 -12.44
C LYS A 286 -9.04 5.99 -11.93
N ALA A 287 -8.56 4.75 -11.99
CA ALA A 287 -7.16 4.43 -11.66
C ALA A 287 -6.18 5.16 -12.58
N GLN A 288 -6.45 5.17 -13.90
CA GLN A 288 -5.63 5.86 -14.90
C GLN A 288 -5.62 7.38 -14.70
N GLU A 289 -6.77 8.00 -14.38
CA GLU A 289 -6.88 9.43 -14.07
C GLU A 289 -5.99 9.79 -12.88
N LEU A 290 -6.06 9.00 -11.79
CA LEU A 290 -5.29 9.19 -10.57
C LEU A 290 -3.77 9.08 -10.84
N VAL A 291 -3.34 8.02 -11.52
CA VAL A 291 -1.92 7.83 -11.86
C VAL A 291 -1.40 8.93 -12.78
N THR A 292 -2.18 9.34 -13.77
CA THR A 292 -1.80 10.46 -14.65
C THR A 292 -1.64 11.76 -13.88
N ARG A 293 -2.53 12.03 -12.93
CA ARG A 293 -2.45 13.21 -12.06
C ARG A 293 -1.21 13.14 -11.15
N GLY A 294 -0.94 11.97 -10.56
CA GLY A 294 0.26 11.74 -9.76
C GLY A 294 1.54 11.99 -10.56
N LYS A 295 1.67 11.41 -11.76
CA LYS A 295 2.85 11.61 -12.64
C LYS A 295 3.10 13.09 -12.94
N ASN A 296 2.06 13.90 -13.18
CA ASN A 296 2.20 15.33 -13.42
C ASN A 296 2.84 16.08 -12.23
N ARG A 297 2.72 15.57 -11.00
CA ARG A 297 3.33 16.16 -9.80
C ARG A 297 4.83 15.92 -9.74
N LEU A 298 5.35 14.88 -10.39
CA LEU A 298 6.78 14.59 -10.44
C LEU A 298 7.60 15.68 -11.16
N THR A 299 6.95 16.67 -11.79
CA THR A 299 7.62 17.82 -12.40
C THR A 299 8.40 18.70 -11.42
N VAL A 300 8.19 18.54 -10.11
CA VAL A 300 9.02 19.18 -9.06
C VAL A 300 10.39 18.56 -8.92
N LEU A 301 10.56 17.32 -9.41
CA LEU A 301 11.86 16.64 -9.42
C LEU A 301 12.69 17.05 -10.64
N PRO A 302 14.03 16.98 -10.55
CA PRO A 302 14.91 17.10 -11.70
C PRO A 302 14.52 16.15 -12.83
N ASP A 303 14.83 16.54 -14.07
CA ASP A 303 14.62 15.71 -15.26
C ASP A 303 15.77 14.70 -15.38
N ASN A 304 15.60 13.52 -14.78
CA ASN A 304 16.60 12.47 -14.70
C ASN A 304 15.99 11.06 -14.75
N GLU A 305 16.84 10.05 -14.86
CA GLU A 305 16.42 8.65 -15.01
C GLU A 305 15.59 8.13 -13.82
N SER A 306 15.88 8.55 -12.58
CA SER A 306 15.12 8.13 -11.40
C SER A 306 13.69 8.68 -11.42
N ARG A 307 13.47 9.90 -11.94
CA ARG A 307 12.14 10.42 -12.21
C ARG A 307 11.40 9.60 -13.28
N ASP A 308 12.08 9.27 -14.40
CA ASP A 308 11.48 8.41 -15.44
C ASP A 308 11.09 7.04 -14.88
N LEU A 309 11.90 6.46 -13.98
CA LEU A 309 11.60 5.21 -13.29
C LEU A 309 10.39 5.34 -12.35
N LEU A 310 10.22 6.47 -11.65
CA LEU A 310 9.02 6.74 -10.84
C LEU A 310 7.75 6.82 -11.70
N GLU A 311 7.82 7.49 -12.86
CA GLU A 311 6.73 7.53 -13.82
C GLU A 311 6.38 6.13 -14.35
N GLY A 312 7.39 5.35 -14.74
CA GLY A 312 7.22 3.96 -15.20
C GLY A 312 6.69 3.03 -14.11
N LEU A 313 7.10 3.23 -12.85
CA LEU A 313 6.56 2.46 -11.72
C LEU A 313 5.08 2.78 -11.48
N ALA A 314 4.67 4.05 -11.59
CA ALA A 314 3.28 4.45 -11.46
C ALA A 314 2.40 3.81 -12.55
N ASP A 315 2.86 3.75 -13.81
CA ASP A 315 2.17 3.04 -14.90
C ASP A 315 2.11 1.53 -14.61
N TYR A 316 3.24 0.92 -14.21
CA TYR A 316 3.29 -0.51 -13.85
C TYR A 316 2.27 -0.90 -12.78
N LEU A 317 2.00 -0.03 -11.81
CA LEU A 317 1.07 -0.33 -10.72
C LEU A 317 -0.37 -0.54 -11.18
N ILE A 318 -0.79 0.07 -12.30
CA ILE A 318 -2.13 -0.05 -12.85
C ILE A 318 -2.21 -0.90 -14.13
N GLU A 319 -1.08 -1.13 -14.81
CA GLU A 319 -1.02 -1.95 -16.04
C GLU A 319 -0.73 -3.44 -15.75
N ARG A 320 -0.30 -3.78 -14.52
CA ARG A 320 0.03 -5.15 -14.15
C ARG A 320 -1.18 -6.08 -14.37
N GLY A 321 -1.02 -6.99 -15.33
CA GLY A 321 -1.78 -8.22 -15.41
C GLY A 321 -0.82 -9.32 -14.98
N TYR A 322 -1.10 -10.05 -13.95
CA TYR A 322 -0.24 -11.06 -13.34
C TYR A 322 0.52 -11.94 -14.33
#